data_188190da81eca80d233cb36df11c2c35
#
_entry.id   188190da81eca80d233cb36df11c2c35
#
_cell.length_a   1.000
_cell.length_b   1.000
_cell.length_c   1.000
_cell.angle_alpha   90.00
_cell.angle_beta   90.00
_cell.angle_gamma   90.00
#
_symmetry.space_group_name_H-M   'P 1'
#
loop_
_entity.id
_entity.type
_entity.pdbx_description
1 polymer ?
#
loop_
_entity_poly.entity_id
_entity_poly.type
_entity_poly.pdbx_seq_one_letter_code
_entity_poly.pdbx_strand_id
1 'polypeptide(L)'
;MTKSYQIVIVGGGNAGLSLAAHLLRLNKKLNLAIVEPSDKHYYQPAWTLVGAGVFNIADTVRNEADYIPQNATWIKNRCERFNPEQNEITLDDGSTIKYEILVVAAGIQLDWDAIKGLKETLGKNGVCSNYSFQTAPYTFECIQNFKGGNAIFHNPHTPVKCGGAPHKIMYMAADYFRKKGILQQCNIEYWSGSAKLFAVPKYEKTLLEVVKRNNIKLHFNEKLVEIDGGNKRAKFIGIGNDNKDQETWVSFDIMHVTPPQSAPDFIKN
;
A
#
# COMPACT_ATOMS: atom_id res chain seq x y z
N MET A 1 25.06 11.26 26.34
CA MET A 1 24.33 12.57 26.42
C MET A 1 23.10 12.49 25.57
N THR A 2 21.94 12.80 26.13
CA THR A 2 20.67 12.86 25.36
C THR A 2 20.72 14.03 24.38
N LYS A 3 20.51 13.77 23.09
CA LYS A 3 20.43 14.82 22.07
C LYS A 3 19.10 15.55 22.17
N SER A 4 19.08 16.86 21.93
CA SER A 4 17.86 17.66 21.94
C SER A 4 17.70 18.48 20.65
N TYR A 5 16.50 18.54 20.13
CA TYR A 5 16.15 19.27 18.90
C TYR A 5 14.90 20.12 19.14
N GLN A 6 14.77 21.22 18.40
CA GLN A 6 13.53 21.99 18.41
C GLN A 6 12.41 21.17 17.75
N ILE A 7 12.71 20.53 16.63
CA ILE A 7 11.73 19.73 15.90
C ILE A 7 12.31 18.35 15.63
N VAL A 8 11.58 17.31 16.03
CA VAL A 8 11.87 15.92 15.65
C VAL A 8 10.76 15.42 14.74
N ILE A 9 11.13 14.93 13.57
CA ILE A 9 10.22 14.31 12.60
C ILE A 9 10.51 12.81 12.58
N VAL A 10 9.53 12.00 12.96
CA VAL A 10 9.60 10.53 12.89
C VAL A 10 9.04 10.06 11.55
N GLY A 11 9.93 9.58 10.69
CA GLY A 11 9.64 9.13 9.33
C GLY A 11 10.24 10.05 8.26
N GLY A 12 11.17 9.51 7.44
CA GLY A 12 11.80 10.14 6.29
C GLY A 12 11.06 9.91 4.96
N GLY A 13 9.83 9.44 5.01
CA GLY A 13 9.00 9.34 3.81
C GLY A 13 8.60 10.70 3.23
N ASN A 14 7.79 10.68 2.17
CA ASN A 14 7.39 11.90 1.46
C ASN A 14 6.85 13.02 2.38
N ALA A 15 6.06 12.68 3.39
CA ALA A 15 5.49 13.67 4.30
C ALA A 15 6.56 14.33 5.17
N GLY A 16 7.44 13.52 5.79
CA GLY A 16 8.50 14.01 6.68
C GLY A 16 9.52 14.86 5.95
N LEU A 17 10.02 14.39 4.81
CA LEU A 17 10.97 15.15 3.99
C LEU A 17 10.38 16.46 3.45
N SER A 18 9.13 16.42 2.95
CA SER A 18 8.47 17.62 2.44
C SER A 18 8.27 18.69 3.52
N LEU A 19 7.87 18.26 4.72
CA LEU A 19 7.73 19.16 5.86
C LEU A 19 9.08 19.73 6.29
N ALA A 20 10.11 18.89 6.45
CA ALA A 20 11.46 19.33 6.83
C ALA A 20 12.02 20.34 5.83
N ALA A 21 11.91 20.05 4.52
CA ALA A 21 12.35 20.96 3.46
C ALA A 21 11.60 22.29 3.49
N HIS A 22 10.28 22.26 3.74
CA HIS A 22 9.47 23.46 3.84
C HIS A 22 9.86 24.32 5.04
N LEU A 23 9.98 23.73 6.22
CA LEU A 23 10.36 24.41 7.46
C LEU A 23 11.77 25.05 7.34
N LEU A 24 12.75 24.29 6.84
CA LEU A 24 14.12 24.79 6.67
C LEU A 24 14.26 25.87 5.57
N ARG A 25 13.36 25.87 4.59
CA ARG A 25 13.27 26.97 3.61
C ARG A 25 12.80 28.28 4.27
N LEU A 26 11.88 28.19 5.24
CA LEU A 26 11.37 29.34 5.98
C LEU A 26 12.37 29.83 7.04
N ASN A 27 13.05 28.90 7.72
CA ASN A 27 14.06 29.23 8.72
C ASN A 27 15.19 28.19 8.71
N LYS A 28 16.32 28.56 8.09
CA LYS A 28 17.51 27.72 7.97
C LYS A 28 18.23 27.44 9.32
N LYS A 29 17.88 28.16 10.39
CA LYS A 29 18.50 28.03 11.72
C LYS A 29 17.75 27.06 12.63
N LEU A 30 16.66 26.43 12.17
CA LEU A 30 15.94 25.43 12.96
C LEU A 30 16.85 24.24 13.26
N ASN A 31 16.91 23.88 14.54
CA ASN A 31 17.53 22.65 15.00
C ASN A 31 16.52 21.50 14.80
N LEU A 32 16.56 20.87 13.62
CA LEU A 32 15.61 19.88 13.16
C LEU A 32 16.27 18.52 12.91
N ALA A 33 15.67 17.46 13.42
CA ALA A 33 16.09 16.09 13.14
C ALA A 33 14.99 15.29 12.44
N ILE A 34 15.40 14.39 11.55
CA ILE A 34 14.56 13.37 10.91
C ILE A 34 15.05 12.02 11.40
N VAL A 35 14.16 11.22 11.98
CA VAL A 35 14.41 9.84 12.41
C VAL A 35 13.88 8.91 11.34
N GLU A 36 14.78 8.28 10.58
CA GLU A 36 14.44 7.37 9.48
C GLU A 36 15.51 6.26 9.38
N PRO A 37 15.12 5.00 9.56
CA PRO A 37 16.06 3.87 9.51
C PRO A 37 16.47 3.47 8.09
N SER A 38 15.67 3.79 7.07
CA SER A 38 15.89 3.34 5.69
C SER A 38 16.95 4.15 4.96
N ASP A 39 17.82 3.46 4.21
CA ASP A 39 18.73 4.08 3.24
C ASP A 39 18.06 4.40 1.90
N LYS A 40 16.80 3.96 1.73
CA LYS A 40 16.08 4.06 0.47
C LYS A 40 14.79 4.85 0.62
N HIS A 41 14.61 5.78 -0.28
CA HIS A 41 13.37 6.51 -0.48
C HIS A 41 12.59 5.91 -1.65
N TYR A 42 11.31 5.60 -1.41
CA TYR A 42 10.46 4.94 -2.40
C TYR A 42 9.35 5.85 -2.90
N TYR A 43 9.24 5.99 -4.22
CA TYR A 43 8.10 6.63 -4.86
C TYR A 43 6.97 5.62 -5.06
N GLN A 44 6.27 5.31 -3.99
CA GLN A 44 5.20 4.30 -3.93
C GLN A 44 4.07 4.50 -4.95
N PRO A 45 3.64 5.75 -5.33
CA PRO A 45 2.55 5.92 -6.28
C PRO A 45 2.79 5.27 -7.65
N ALA A 46 4.05 5.10 -8.06
CA ALA A 46 4.40 4.45 -9.32
C ALA A 46 4.28 2.92 -9.28
N TRP A 47 4.17 2.28 -8.12
CA TRP A 47 4.12 0.81 -8.05
C TRP A 47 2.90 0.20 -8.75
N THR A 48 1.77 0.91 -8.79
CA THR A 48 0.62 0.49 -9.62
C THR A 48 0.98 0.48 -11.11
N LEU A 49 1.79 1.43 -11.57
CA LEU A 49 2.26 1.50 -12.95
C LEU A 49 3.32 0.42 -13.24
N VAL A 50 4.16 0.09 -12.25
CA VAL A 50 5.09 -1.06 -12.32
C VAL A 50 4.29 -2.35 -12.46
N GLY A 51 3.30 -2.57 -11.60
CA GLY A 51 2.41 -3.73 -11.68
C GLY A 51 1.64 -3.85 -12.98
N ALA A 52 1.48 -2.75 -13.72
CA ALA A 52 0.87 -2.71 -15.06
C ALA A 52 1.90 -2.76 -16.21
N GLY A 53 3.20 -2.82 -15.91
CA GLY A 53 4.27 -2.90 -16.93
C GLY A 53 4.57 -1.61 -17.67
N VAL A 54 4.12 -0.45 -17.15
CA VAL A 54 4.32 0.86 -17.80
C VAL A 54 5.36 1.75 -17.09
N PHE A 55 5.94 1.24 -16.00
CA PHE A 55 7.00 1.93 -15.26
C PHE A 55 8.05 0.95 -14.75
N ASN A 56 9.33 1.36 -14.71
CA ASN A 56 10.38 0.49 -14.21
C ASN A 56 10.48 0.60 -12.69
N ILE A 57 10.57 -0.53 -11.99
CA ILE A 57 10.69 -0.56 -10.53
C ILE A 57 11.95 0.17 -10.04
N ALA A 58 13.07 0.08 -10.75
CA ALA A 58 14.32 0.76 -10.41
C ALA A 58 14.18 2.30 -10.39
N ASP A 59 13.26 2.85 -11.19
CA ASP A 59 13.02 4.29 -11.23
C ASP A 59 12.16 4.79 -10.05
N THR A 60 11.64 3.88 -9.23
CA THR A 60 10.83 4.20 -8.05
C THR A 60 11.62 4.25 -6.74
N VAL A 61 12.92 4.01 -6.78
CA VAL A 61 13.80 3.99 -5.61
C VAL A 61 14.94 4.99 -5.76
N ARG A 62 15.26 5.66 -4.66
CA ARG A 62 16.37 6.63 -4.56
C ARG A 62 17.14 6.37 -3.25
N ASN A 63 18.34 6.95 -3.11
CA ASN A 63 19.01 6.98 -1.82
C ASN A 63 18.34 8.02 -0.94
N GLU A 64 18.00 7.67 0.29
CA GLU A 64 17.38 8.59 1.26
C GLU A 64 18.25 9.82 1.51
N ALA A 65 19.59 9.62 1.59
CA ALA A 65 20.56 10.70 1.80
C ALA A 65 20.44 11.85 0.81
N ASP A 66 20.04 11.57 -0.45
CA ASP A 66 19.93 12.57 -1.50
C ASP A 66 18.73 13.52 -1.30
N TYR A 67 17.80 13.14 -0.41
CA TYR A 67 16.54 13.87 -0.15
C TYR A 67 16.47 14.49 1.24
N ILE A 68 17.37 14.09 2.16
CA ILE A 68 17.49 14.76 3.47
C ILE A 68 17.90 16.22 3.25
N PRO A 69 17.12 17.20 3.73
CA PRO A 69 17.50 18.61 3.56
C PRO A 69 18.85 18.92 4.23
N GLN A 70 19.68 19.72 3.56
CA GLN A 70 21.08 19.99 3.97
C GLN A 70 21.25 20.45 5.43
N ASN A 71 20.26 21.15 5.99
CA ASN A 71 20.32 21.66 7.37
C ASN A 71 19.53 20.78 8.35
N ALA A 72 19.06 19.59 7.94
CA ALA A 72 18.42 18.62 8.82
C ALA A 72 19.46 17.63 9.34
N THR A 73 19.35 17.23 10.60
CA THR A 73 20.08 16.08 11.15
C THR A 73 19.34 14.80 10.80
N TRP A 74 19.94 13.94 10.00
CA TRP A 74 19.40 12.59 9.78
C TRP A 74 19.87 11.67 10.91
N ILE A 75 18.93 11.12 11.64
CA ILE A 75 19.13 10.08 12.64
C ILE A 75 18.71 8.76 12.02
N LYS A 76 19.70 7.99 11.56
CA LYS A 76 19.52 6.73 10.90
C LYS A 76 19.21 5.63 11.92
N ASN A 77 18.02 5.72 12.48
CA ASN A 77 17.54 4.80 13.51
C ASN A 77 16.01 4.72 13.45
N ARG A 78 15.42 3.76 14.14
CA ARG A 78 13.98 3.56 14.26
C ARG A 78 13.47 4.14 15.57
N CYS A 79 12.36 4.87 15.51
CA CYS A 79 11.61 5.21 16.73
C CYS A 79 10.88 3.95 17.22
N GLU A 80 11.09 3.58 18.48
CA GLU A 80 10.46 2.45 19.15
C GLU A 80 9.29 2.88 20.03
N ARG A 81 9.45 4.01 20.75
CA ARG A 81 8.46 4.47 21.73
C ARG A 81 8.41 5.99 21.81
N PHE A 82 7.22 6.49 22.12
CA PHE A 82 6.98 7.89 22.45
C PHE A 82 6.79 8.08 23.94
N ASN A 83 7.45 9.09 24.52
CA ASN A 83 7.33 9.51 25.93
C ASN A 83 6.88 10.97 25.96
N PRO A 84 5.62 11.29 25.63
CA PRO A 84 5.16 12.66 25.47
C PRO A 84 5.24 13.49 26.75
N GLU A 85 5.09 12.88 27.93
CA GLU A 85 5.21 13.55 29.22
C GLU A 85 6.61 14.13 29.47
N GLN A 86 7.67 13.52 28.87
CA GLN A 86 9.06 13.99 28.96
C GLN A 86 9.51 14.74 27.70
N ASN A 87 8.64 14.94 26.71
CA ASN A 87 8.98 15.43 25.37
C ASN A 87 10.16 14.65 24.77
N GLU A 88 10.07 13.32 24.79
CA GLU A 88 11.15 12.42 24.40
C GLU A 88 10.65 11.26 23.54
N ILE A 89 11.50 10.78 22.62
CA ILE A 89 11.33 9.50 21.95
C ILE A 89 12.47 8.56 22.31
N THR A 90 12.17 7.25 22.34
CA THR A 90 13.18 6.18 22.50
C THR A 90 13.38 5.53 21.13
N LEU A 91 14.65 5.31 20.78
CA LEU A 91 15.06 4.62 19.56
C LEU A 91 15.29 3.12 19.84
N ASP A 92 15.37 2.31 18.77
CA ASP A 92 15.55 0.85 18.88
C ASP A 92 16.92 0.40 19.38
N ASP A 93 17.91 1.31 19.44
CA ASP A 93 19.20 1.09 20.13
C ASP A 93 19.18 1.47 21.62
N GLY A 94 18.01 1.84 22.17
CA GLY A 94 17.82 2.28 23.55
C GLY A 94 18.20 3.74 23.82
N SER A 95 18.73 4.45 22.83
CA SER A 95 19.04 5.88 23.00
C SER A 95 17.76 6.73 22.99
N THR A 96 17.85 7.94 23.55
CA THR A 96 16.71 8.85 23.67
C THR A 96 17.00 10.20 23.00
N ILE A 97 15.95 10.83 22.48
CA ILE A 97 16.00 12.14 21.84
C ILE A 97 14.89 13.01 22.41
N LYS A 98 15.27 14.21 22.87
CA LYS A 98 14.34 15.23 23.34
C LYS A 98 13.92 16.18 22.21
N TYR A 99 12.69 16.69 22.31
CA TYR A 99 12.13 17.63 21.35
C TYR A 99 11.30 18.73 22.03
N GLU A 100 11.17 19.87 21.35
CA GLU A 100 10.16 20.87 21.70
C GLU A 100 8.85 20.58 20.92
N ILE A 101 8.97 20.15 19.64
CA ILE A 101 7.86 19.78 18.77
C ILE A 101 8.14 18.42 18.15
N LEU A 102 7.20 17.50 18.26
CA LEU A 102 7.23 16.19 17.61
C LEU A 102 6.27 16.15 16.42
N VAL A 103 6.76 15.65 15.30
CA VAL A 103 5.95 15.33 14.11
C VAL A 103 6.04 13.84 13.84
N VAL A 104 4.90 13.16 13.82
CA VAL A 104 4.83 11.73 13.50
C VAL A 104 4.38 11.57 12.05
N ALA A 105 5.32 11.23 11.16
CA ALA A 105 5.13 11.06 9.72
C ALA A 105 5.49 9.63 9.26
N ALA A 106 5.30 8.65 10.15
CA ALA A 106 5.76 7.27 9.97
C ALA A 106 4.97 6.45 8.91
N GLY A 107 3.96 7.05 8.29
CA GLY A 107 3.17 6.39 7.25
C GLY A 107 2.26 5.31 7.81
N ILE A 108 2.11 4.23 7.05
CA ILE A 108 1.24 3.09 7.35
C ILE A 108 2.04 1.78 7.27
N GLN A 109 1.53 0.74 7.92
CA GLN A 109 2.00 -0.63 7.69
C GLN A 109 0.98 -1.43 6.87
N LEU A 110 1.47 -2.46 6.19
CA LEU A 110 0.68 -3.40 5.41
C LEU A 110 0.51 -4.68 6.23
N ASP A 111 -0.72 -5.00 6.57
CA ASP A 111 -1.05 -6.11 7.47
C ASP A 111 -1.24 -7.40 6.66
N TRP A 112 -0.13 -7.93 6.12
CA TRP A 112 -0.14 -9.15 5.30
C TRP A 112 -0.65 -10.38 6.05
N ASP A 113 -0.40 -10.44 7.36
CA ASP A 113 -0.83 -11.53 8.23
C ASP A 113 -2.33 -11.46 8.59
N ALA A 114 -3.02 -10.37 8.28
CA ALA A 114 -4.46 -10.23 8.52
C ALA A 114 -5.33 -11.10 7.60
N ILE A 115 -4.75 -11.66 6.54
CA ILE A 115 -5.40 -12.60 5.63
C ILE A 115 -4.62 -13.91 5.69
N LYS A 116 -5.27 -14.96 6.18
CA LYS A 116 -4.64 -16.30 6.34
C LYS A 116 -4.11 -16.79 4.99
N GLY A 117 -2.86 -17.26 4.96
CA GLY A 117 -2.19 -17.80 3.77
C GLY A 117 -1.68 -16.76 2.78
N LEU A 118 -1.95 -15.45 2.97
CA LEU A 118 -1.48 -14.42 2.05
C LEU A 118 0.05 -14.30 2.09
N LYS A 119 0.66 -14.20 3.26
CA LYS A 119 2.10 -13.98 3.41
C LYS A 119 2.92 -15.12 2.81
N GLU A 120 2.45 -16.35 2.97
CA GLU A 120 3.10 -17.56 2.48
C GLU A 120 3.03 -17.70 0.96
N THR A 121 2.03 -17.11 0.32
CA THR A 121 1.76 -17.27 -1.12
C THR A 121 2.03 -16.01 -1.93
N LEU A 122 2.22 -14.88 -1.29
CA LEU A 122 2.51 -13.61 -1.98
C LEU A 122 3.80 -13.71 -2.82
N GLY A 123 3.71 -13.34 -4.10
CA GLY A 123 4.82 -13.45 -5.05
C GLY A 123 4.95 -14.80 -5.73
N LYS A 124 4.00 -15.72 -5.57
CA LYS A 124 3.95 -17.03 -6.23
C LYS A 124 2.51 -17.50 -6.46
N ASN A 125 2.34 -18.56 -7.26
CA ASN A 125 1.04 -19.18 -7.56
C ASN A 125 -0.04 -18.23 -8.14
N GLY A 126 0.36 -17.09 -8.73
CA GLY A 126 -0.55 -16.08 -9.23
C GLY A 126 -1.06 -15.10 -8.17
N VAL A 127 -0.63 -15.21 -6.90
CA VAL A 127 -0.98 -14.25 -5.83
C VAL A 127 0.01 -13.09 -5.84
N CYS A 128 -0.46 -11.90 -6.19
CA CYS A 128 0.36 -10.72 -6.41
C CYS A 128 -0.18 -9.48 -5.70
N SER A 129 0.67 -8.48 -5.56
CA SER A 129 0.30 -7.17 -5.02
C SER A 129 1.26 -6.10 -5.51
N ASN A 130 0.74 -4.94 -5.89
CA ASN A 130 1.53 -3.75 -6.22
C ASN A 130 1.72 -2.81 -5.02
N TYR A 131 1.47 -3.30 -3.80
CA TYR A 131 1.56 -2.48 -2.58
C TYR A 131 2.93 -2.48 -1.92
N SER A 132 3.90 -3.29 -2.39
CA SER A 132 5.29 -3.24 -1.96
C SER A 132 6.25 -3.18 -3.14
N PHE A 133 7.45 -2.63 -2.90
CA PHE A 133 8.53 -2.58 -3.89
C PHE A 133 8.92 -3.98 -4.39
N GLN A 134 8.95 -4.96 -3.48
CA GLN A 134 9.37 -6.33 -3.78
C GLN A 134 8.33 -7.08 -4.62
N THR A 135 7.04 -6.80 -4.42
CA THR A 135 5.96 -7.58 -5.03
C THR A 135 5.35 -6.96 -6.30
N ALA A 136 5.54 -5.65 -6.49
CA ALA A 136 4.98 -4.94 -7.63
C ALA A 136 5.42 -5.51 -9.00
N PRO A 137 6.69 -5.90 -9.23
CA PRO A 137 7.11 -6.51 -10.50
C PRO A 137 6.39 -7.83 -10.80
N TYR A 138 6.18 -8.67 -9.78
CA TYR A 138 5.47 -9.94 -9.96
C TYR A 138 4.00 -9.74 -10.38
N THR A 139 3.38 -8.61 -10.01
CA THR A 139 2.04 -8.28 -10.51
C THR A 139 2.00 -8.17 -12.03
N PHE A 140 3.01 -7.51 -12.63
CA PHE A 140 3.09 -7.44 -14.09
C PHE A 140 3.44 -8.79 -14.71
N GLU A 141 4.31 -9.58 -14.10
CA GLU A 141 4.61 -10.94 -14.55
C GLU A 141 3.34 -11.79 -14.62
N CYS A 142 2.49 -11.74 -13.59
CA CYS A 142 1.19 -12.42 -13.60
C CYS A 142 0.30 -11.94 -14.76
N ILE A 143 0.16 -10.62 -14.95
CA ILE A 143 -0.65 -10.04 -16.02
C ILE A 143 -0.10 -10.40 -17.41
N GLN A 144 1.22 -10.31 -17.58
CA GLN A 144 1.89 -10.60 -18.86
C GLN A 144 1.73 -12.06 -19.28
N ASN A 145 1.84 -12.98 -18.33
CA ASN A 145 1.77 -14.42 -18.58
C ASN A 145 0.35 -14.98 -18.63
N PHE A 146 -0.65 -14.16 -18.27
CA PHE A 146 -2.04 -14.59 -18.27
C PHE A 146 -2.55 -14.90 -19.69
N LYS A 147 -3.27 -16.02 -19.80
CA LYS A 147 -3.78 -16.52 -21.10
C LYS A 147 -5.30 -16.62 -21.14
N GLY A 148 -5.99 -16.15 -20.11
CA GLY A 148 -7.42 -16.31 -19.88
C GLY A 148 -7.69 -17.05 -18.56
N GLY A 149 -8.96 -17.11 -18.15
CA GLY A 149 -9.39 -17.66 -16.87
C GLY A 149 -9.81 -16.59 -15.86
N ASN A 150 -9.70 -16.86 -14.57
CA ASN A 150 -10.19 -16.03 -13.49
C ASN A 150 -9.12 -15.05 -13.01
N ALA A 151 -9.34 -13.75 -13.21
CA ALA A 151 -8.51 -12.67 -12.72
C ALA A 151 -9.24 -11.89 -11.62
N ILE A 152 -8.85 -12.12 -10.37
CA ILE A 152 -9.49 -11.54 -9.19
C ILE A 152 -8.68 -10.33 -8.70
N PHE A 153 -9.35 -9.22 -8.45
CA PHE A 153 -8.78 -8.01 -7.88
C PHE A 153 -9.51 -7.67 -6.58
N HIS A 154 -8.74 -7.49 -5.50
CA HIS A 154 -9.29 -7.32 -4.16
C HIS A 154 -9.03 -5.93 -3.59
N ASN A 155 -10.05 -5.38 -2.90
CA ASN A 155 -9.97 -4.19 -2.05
C ASN A 155 -10.46 -4.53 -0.64
N PRO A 156 -9.70 -4.25 0.43
CA PRO A 156 -10.08 -4.65 1.78
C PRO A 156 -11.24 -3.81 2.33
N HIS A 157 -11.81 -4.28 3.42
CA HIS A 157 -12.85 -3.58 4.18
C HIS A 157 -12.32 -2.45 5.08
N THR A 158 -10.99 -2.37 5.24
CA THR A 158 -10.32 -1.31 6.00
C THR A 158 -9.98 -0.11 5.12
N PRO A 159 -9.77 1.08 5.67
CA PRO A 159 -9.20 2.19 4.93
C PRO A 159 -7.86 1.82 4.28
N VAL A 160 -7.62 2.35 3.09
CA VAL A 160 -6.37 2.14 2.33
C VAL A 160 -5.78 3.46 1.88
N LYS A 161 -4.45 3.55 1.83
CA LYS A 161 -3.81 4.65 1.09
C LYS A 161 -4.19 4.51 -0.39
N CYS A 162 -4.54 5.62 -1.04
CA CYS A 162 -4.94 5.66 -2.44
C CYS A 162 -6.12 4.73 -2.75
N GLY A 163 -7.34 5.10 -2.35
CA GLY A 163 -8.56 4.33 -2.63
C GLY A 163 -8.83 3.99 -4.11
N GLY A 164 -8.09 4.62 -5.04
CA GLY A 164 -8.13 4.29 -6.47
C GLY A 164 -7.15 3.19 -6.91
N ALA A 165 -6.10 2.87 -6.13
CA ALA A 165 -5.07 1.93 -6.56
C ALA A 165 -5.60 0.50 -6.77
N PRO A 166 -6.49 -0.05 -5.91
CA PRO A 166 -7.03 -1.39 -6.08
C PRO A 166 -7.72 -1.61 -7.43
N HIS A 167 -8.55 -0.67 -7.83
CA HIS A 167 -9.25 -0.78 -9.11
C HIS A 167 -8.45 -0.23 -10.31
N LYS A 168 -7.44 0.64 -10.12
CA LYS A 168 -6.55 1.06 -11.22
C LYS A 168 -5.81 -0.11 -11.84
N ILE A 169 -5.21 -0.97 -11.02
CA ILE A 169 -4.49 -2.14 -11.53
C ILE A 169 -5.42 -3.08 -12.29
N MET A 170 -6.67 -3.24 -11.85
CA MET A 170 -7.69 -4.03 -12.55
C MET A 170 -7.99 -3.46 -13.95
N TYR A 171 -8.17 -2.13 -14.06
CA TYR A 171 -8.42 -1.50 -15.36
C TYR A 171 -7.21 -1.61 -16.30
N MET A 172 -6.00 -1.46 -15.77
CA MET A 172 -4.77 -1.58 -16.54
C MET A 172 -4.54 -3.03 -17.00
N ALA A 173 -4.85 -4.01 -16.17
CA ALA A 173 -4.84 -5.42 -16.56
C ALA A 173 -5.88 -5.71 -17.66
N ALA A 174 -7.12 -5.23 -17.52
CA ALA A 174 -8.15 -5.39 -18.54
C ALA A 174 -7.74 -4.75 -19.88
N ASP A 175 -7.12 -3.57 -19.86
CA ASP A 175 -6.58 -2.92 -21.07
C ASP A 175 -5.45 -3.74 -21.69
N TYR A 176 -4.55 -4.31 -20.88
CA TYR A 176 -3.49 -5.19 -21.33
C TYR A 176 -4.07 -6.46 -21.99
N PHE A 177 -5.06 -7.11 -21.35
CA PHE A 177 -5.73 -8.30 -21.91
C PHE A 177 -6.46 -7.98 -23.23
N ARG A 178 -7.08 -6.80 -23.32
CA ARG A 178 -7.70 -6.31 -24.55
C ARG A 178 -6.67 -6.12 -25.68
N LYS A 179 -5.53 -5.47 -25.38
CA LYS A 179 -4.44 -5.27 -26.36
C LYS A 179 -3.80 -6.59 -26.79
N LYS A 180 -3.75 -7.57 -25.89
CA LYS A 180 -3.27 -8.93 -26.18
C LYS A 180 -4.29 -9.80 -26.93
N GLY A 181 -5.53 -9.35 -27.10
CA GLY A 181 -6.58 -10.09 -27.79
C GLY A 181 -7.23 -11.22 -26.99
N ILE A 182 -7.02 -11.27 -25.66
CA ILE A 182 -7.52 -12.36 -24.80
C ILE A 182 -8.65 -11.94 -23.87
N LEU A 183 -9.12 -10.69 -23.92
CA LEU A 183 -10.11 -10.17 -22.96
C LEU A 183 -11.38 -11.03 -22.88
N GLN A 184 -11.85 -11.57 -24.01
CA GLN A 184 -13.04 -12.41 -24.07
C GLN A 184 -12.86 -13.78 -23.37
N GLN A 185 -11.62 -14.18 -23.12
CA GLN A 185 -11.28 -15.42 -22.41
C GLN A 185 -11.07 -15.17 -20.91
N CYS A 186 -11.21 -13.91 -20.45
CA CYS A 186 -10.94 -13.48 -19.09
C CYS A 186 -12.25 -13.26 -18.32
N ASN A 187 -12.39 -13.89 -17.18
CA ASN A 187 -13.38 -13.57 -16.18
C ASN A 187 -12.72 -12.63 -15.15
N ILE A 188 -12.95 -11.32 -15.33
CA ILE A 188 -12.35 -10.30 -14.44
C ILE A 188 -13.37 -9.96 -13.36
N GLU A 189 -12.96 -10.10 -12.10
CA GLU A 189 -13.82 -9.83 -10.95
C GLU A 189 -13.13 -8.89 -9.96
N TYR A 190 -13.92 -7.96 -9.41
CA TYR A 190 -13.51 -7.06 -8.34
C TYR A 190 -14.26 -7.40 -7.07
N TRP A 191 -13.54 -7.86 -6.04
CA TRP A 191 -14.08 -8.23 -4.74
C TRP A 191 -13.69 -7.17 -3.72
N SER A 192 -14.65 -6.48 -3.17
CA SER A 192 -14.43 -5.30 -2.33
C SER A 192 -15.16 -5.38 -1.01
N GLY A 193 -14.43 -5.10 0.07
CA GLY A 193 -15.02 -4.89 1.39
C GLY A 193 -15.81 -3.58 1.52
N SER A 194 -15.79 -2.71 0.51
CA SER A 194 -16.61 -1.49 0.46
C SER A 194 -17.96 -1.76 -0.17
N ALA A 195 -18.97 -0.94 0.18
CA ALA A 195 -20.33 -1.03 -0.38
C ALA A 195 -20.44 -0.44 -1.80
N LYS A 196 -19.39 0.15 -2.34
CA LYS A 196 -19.38 0.80 -3.66
C LYS A 196 -17.96 0.85 -4.23
N LEU A 197 -17.89 1.12 -5.53
CA LEU A 197 -16.62 1.11 -6.29
C LEU A 197 -15.69 2.26 -5.88
N PHE A 198 -16.26 3.46 -5.66
CA PHE A 198 -15.47 4.64 -5.30
C PHE A 198 -16.24 5.60 -4.40
N ALA A 199 -15.53 6.27 -3.49
CA ALA A 199 -16.13 7.15 -2.50
C ALA A 199 -16.77 8.43 -3.08
N VAL A 200 -16.27 8.92 -4.22
CA VAL A 200 -16.75 10.15 -4.87
C VAL A 200 -17.75 9.81 -5.97
N PRO A 201 -19.08 10.06 -5.78
CA PRO A 201 -20.12 9.58 -6.70
C PRO A 201 -19.95 10.08 -8.14
N LYS A 202 -19.47 11.31 -8.34
CA LYS A 202 -19.24 11.88 -9.67
C LYS A 202 -18.23 11.08 -10.47
N TYR A 203 -17.15 10.60 -9.82
CA TYR A 203 -16.14 9.78 -10.47
C TYR A 203 -16.59 8.33 -10.59
N GLU A 204 -17.30 7.80 -9.59
CA GLU A 204 -17.82 6.43 -9.60
C GLU A 204 -18.68 6.17 -10.84
N LYS A 205 -19.53 7.11 -11.24
CA LYS A 205 -20.37 6.99 -12.44
C LYS A 205 -19.52 6.67 -13.69
N THR A 206 -18.44 7.41 -13.92
CA THR A 206 -17.54 7.17 -15.06
C THR A 206 -16.76 5.86 -14.92
N LEU A 207 -16.35 5.50 -13.70
CA LEU A 207 -15.66 4.24 -13.45
C LEU A 207 -16.55 3.03 -13.70
N LEU A 208 -17.85 3.10 -13.40
CA LEU A 208 -18.83 2.05 -13.72
C LEU A 208 -19.01 1.85 -15.23
N GLU A 209 -18.88 2.90 -16.04
CA GLU A 209 -18.86 2.79 -17.51
C GLU A 209 -17.63 2.01 -17.99
N VAL A 210 -16.45 2.22 -17.34
CA VAL A 210 -15.24 1.45 -17.64
C VAL A 210 -15.39 -0.01 -17.24
N VAL A 211 -15.99 -0.28 -16.09
CA VAL A 211 -16.34 -1.63 -15.61
C VAL A 211 -17.20 -2.35 -16.63
N LYS A 212 -18.30 -1.71 -17.06
CA LYS A 212 -19.22 -2.27 -18.06
C LYS A 212 -18.53 -2.55 -19.40
N ARG A 213 -17.73 -1.60 -19.89
CA ARG A 213 -16.99 -1.73 -21.17
C ARG A 213 -16.03 -2.91 -21.19
N ASN A 214 -15.43 -3.26 -20.04
CA ASN A 214 -14.50 -4.37 -19.93
C ASN A 214 -15.14 -5.66 -19.38
N ASN A 215 -16.47 -5.70 -19.26
CA ASN A 215 -17.24 -6.83 -18.72
C ASN A 215 -16.71 -7.32 -17.36
N ILE A 216 -16.39 -6.39 -16.46
CA ILE A 216 -15.89 -6.69 -15.12
C ILE A 216 -17.07 -6.94 -14.18
N LYS A 217 -17.02 -8.01 -13.38
CA LYS A 217 -18.01 -8.28 -12.35
C LYS A 217 -17.59 -7.62 -11.04
N LEU A 218 -18.55 -7.04 -10.33
CA LEU A 218 -18.34 -6.38 -9.05
C LEU A 218 -19.01 -7.12 -7.93
N HIS A 219 -18.28 -7.38 -6.84
CA HIS A 219 -18.76 -7.96 -5.60
C HIS A 219 -18.44 -7.00 -4.46
N PHE A 220 -19.46 -6.50 -3.78
CA PHE A 220 -19.33 -5.53 -2.71
C PHE A 220 -19.67 -6.14 -1.35
N ASN A 221 -19.18 -5.49 -0.28
CA ASN A 221 -19.35 -5.96 1.08
C ASN A 221 -18.78 -7.38 1.30
N GLU A 222 -17.64 -7.66 0.67
CA GLU A 222 -16.96 -8.95 0.69
C GLU A 222 -15.57 -8.82 1.32
N LYS A 223 -15.37 -9.46 2.46
CA LYS A 223 -14.09 -9.47 3.19
C LYS A 223 -13.29 -10.70 2.80
N LEU A 224 -12.11 -10.51 2.23
CA LEU A 224 -11.14 -11.59 2.02
C LEU A 224 -10.56 -12.03 3.37
N VAL A 225 -10.63 -13.33 3.68
CA VAL A 225 -10.16 -13.87 4.96
C VAL A 225 -9.10 -14.96 4.81
N GLU A 226 -9.03 -15.65 3.68
CA GLU A 226 -8.08 -16.73 3.47
C GLU A 226 -7.69 -16.84 1.98
N ILE A 227 -6.42 -17.17 1.72
CA ILE A 227 -5.91 -17.55 0.41
C ILE A 227 -5.23 -18.91 0.51
N ASP A 228 -5.74 -19.88 -0.22
CA ASP A 228 -5.13 -21.17 -0.45
C ASP A 228 -4.44 -21.13 -1.81
N GLY A 229 -3.21 -20.61 -1.83
CA GLY A 229 -2.45 -20.41 -3.07
C GLY A 229 -2.04 -21.71 -3.75
N GLY A 230 -1.92 -22.80 -3.00
CA GLY A 230 -1.63 -24.14 -3.54
C GLY A 230 -2.76 -24.65 -4.43
N ASN A 231 -4.00 -24.46 -3.99
CA ASN A 231 -5.22 -24.84 -4.73
C ASN A 231 -5.81 -23.67 -5.55
N LYS A 232 -5.13 -22.52 -5.60
CA LYS A 232 -5.56 -21.30 -6.33
C LYS A 232 -7.00 -20.89 -6.03
N ARG A 233 -7.34 -20.77 -4.75
CA ARG A 233 -8.66 -20.34 -4.30
C ARG A 233 -8.55 -19.35 -3.13
N ALA A 234 -9.52 -18.45 -3.05
CA ALA A 234 -9.64 -17.44 -2.02
C ALA A 234 -11.01 -17.52 -1.35
N LYS A 235 -11.04 -17.29 -0.03
CA LYS A 235 -12.25 -17.31 0.77
C LYS A 235 -12.66 -15.90 1.13
N PHE A 236 -13.89 -15.56 0.81
CA PHE A 236 -14.54 -14.31 1.20
C PHE A 236 -15.65 -14.57 2.20
N ILE A 237 -15.92 -13.58 3.04
CA ILE A 237 -17.06 -13.56 3.97
C ILE A 237 -17.83 -12.26 3.70
N GLY A 238 -19.12 -12.40 3.51
CA GLY A 238 -20.03 -11.28 3.38
C GLY A 238 -20.10 -10.46 4.66
N ILE A 239 -20.02 -9.13 4.52
CA ILE A 239 -20.09 -8.16 5.63
C ILE A 239 -21.20 -7.14 5.47
N GLY A 240 -22.00 -7.25 4.41
CA GLY A 240 -23.19 -6.45 4.17
C GLY A 240 -24.42 -7.03 4.85
N ASN A 241 -25.53 -6.29 4.90
CA ASN A 241 -26.78 -6.75 5.50
C ASN A 241 -27.36 -7.97 4.77
N ASP A 242 -27.25 -8.00 3.44
CA ASP A 242 -27.87 -9.03 2.60
C ASP A 242 -27.01 -10.30 2.47
N ASN A 243 -25.70 -10.22 2.77
CA ASN A 243 -24.76 -11.34 2.63
C ASN A 243 -23.96 -11.62 3.91
N LYS A 244 -24.41 -11.11 5.06
CA LYS A 244 -23.68 -11.20 6.32
C LYS A 244 -23.33 -12.65 6.66
N ASP A 245 -22.06 -12.87 6.98
CA ASP A 245 -21.48 -14.16 7.36
C ASP A 245 -21.58 -15.27 6.29
N GLN A 246 -22.02 -14.93 5.06
CA GLN A 246 -21.99 -15.87 3.94
C GLN A 246 -20.55 -16.12 3.50
N GLU A 247 -20.14 -17.39 3.50
CA GLU A 247 -18.80 -17.79 3.05
C GLU A 247 -18.82 -18.17 1.56
N THR A 248 -17.86 -17.65 0.81
CA THR A 248 -17.71 -17.94 -0.63
C THR A 248 -16.26 -18.26 -0.95
N TRP A 249 -16.02 -19.44 -1.54
CA TRP A 249 -14.73 -19.79 -2.13
C TRP A 249 -14.71 -19.48 -3.61
N VAL A 250 -13.69 -18.74 -4.06
CA VAL A 250 -13.52 -18.32 -5.45
C VAL A 250 -12.19 -18.85 -5.97
N SER A 251 -12.22 -19.54 -7.12
CA SER A 251 -11.00 -19.97 -7.81
C SER A 251 -10.38 -18.83 -8.61
N PHE A 252 -9.05 -18.77 -8.67
CA PHE A 252 -8.32 -17.76 -9.43
C PHE A 252 -7.15 -18.35 -10.21
N ASP A 253 -6.81 -17.70 -11.31
CA ASP A 253 -5.53 -17.87 -12.01
C ASP A 253 -4.57 -16.73 -11.65
N ILE A 254 -5.12 -15.51 -11.48
CA ILE A 254 -4.45 -14.34 -10.89
C ILE A 254 -5.30 -13.82 -9.73
N MET A 255 -4.65 -13.54 -8.59
CA MET A 255 -5.24 -12.89 -7.42
C MET A 255 -4.40 -11.68 -7.03
N HIS A 256 -4.84 -10.48 -7.44
CA HIS A 256 -4.22 -9.25 -6.95
C HIS A 256 -4.83 -8.86 -5.60
N VAL A 257 -4.00 -8.75 -4.59
CA VAL A 257 -4.44 -8.43 -3.22
C VAL A 257 -3.98 -7.04 -2.82
N THR A 258 -4.94 -6.20 -2.44
CA THR A 258 -4.67 -5.01 -1.63
C THR A 258 -4.75 -5.44 -0.16
N PRO A 259 -3.64 -5.44 0.60
CA PRO A 259 -3.68 -5.87 2.00
C PRO A 259 -4.45 -4.86 2.86
N PRO A 260 -5.03 -5.28 3.99
CA PRO A 260 -5.44 -4.36 5.04
C PRO A 260 -4.27 -3.47 5.47
N GLN A 261 -4.58 -2.29 5.94
CA GLN A 261 -3.58 -1.28 6.33
C GLN A 261 -3.94 -0.70 7.68
N SER A 262 -2.91 -0.41 8.48
CA SER A 262 -3.07 0.18 9.80
C SER A 262 -1.94 1.15 10.12
N ALA A 263 -2.03 1.83 11.26
CA ALA A 263 -0.89 2.55 11.81
C ALA A 263 0.24 1.57 12.12
N PRO A 264 1.52 1.97 12.00
CA PRO A 264 2.64 1.17 12.49
C PRO A 264 2.47 0.75 13.95
N ASP A 265 2.90 -0.46 14.31
CA ASP A 265 2.64 -1.04 15.64
C ASP A 265 3.22 -0.19 16.78
N PHE A 266 4.38 0.44 16.59
CA PHE A 266 4.97 1.32 17.60
C PHE A 266 4.14 2.61 17.87
N ILE A 267 3.15 2.91 17.06
CA ILE A 267 2.20 4.03 17.28
C ILE A 267 0.95 3.56 18.03
N LYS A 268 0.62 2.25 17.95
CA LYS A 268 -0.58 1.68 18.57
C LYS A 268 -0.41 1.43 20.08
N ASN A 269 0.82 1.38 20.55
CA ASN A 269 1.20 1.01 21.93
C ASN A 269 1.35 2.23 22.84
#